data_82977a879fbfcdb07f40c0d90b07c0c8
#
_entry.id   82977a879fbfcdb07f40c0d90b07c0c8
#
_cell.length_a   1.000
_cell.length_b   1.000
_cell.length_c   1.000
_cell.angle_alpha   90.00
_cell.angle_beta   90.00
_cell.angle_gamma   90.00
#
_symmetry.space_group_name_H-M   'P 1'
#
loop_
_entity.id
_entity.type
_entity.pdbx_description
1 polymer ?
#
loop_
_entity_poly.entity_id
_entity_poly.type
_entity_poly.pdbx_seq_one_letter_code
_entity_poly.pdbx_strand_id
1 'polypeptide(L)'
;MKAVIPAAGLGTRLLPATKAQPKEMLPVYSKPTIHYVVEEAINSGIDDILIITGRNKRSIEDYFDKSYELEFMLQKAGKDRYLKQVRKITDLADICYVRQKNLKGLGDAILSAERHVDGEPFTVFLGDSITRSEVPCAKELIDVFNKYKKSTISIREVPKDKTCSYGIVDSTNIDGNLYKINDLVEKPKASQAPSNLAITGRYVLTADTFDKINQTEPGFNGEVQLTDALSKLDELYGVKFTGNVFNIENRIEWLKSSIDFAMDDDEFRDDLIGYMKSFL
;
A
#
# COMPACT_ATOMS: atom_id res chain seq x y z
N MET A 1 5.17 -6.88 -15.59
CA MET A 1 5.49 -5.92 -14.48
C MET A 1 5.08 -6.60 -13.20
N LYS A 2 5.90 -6.56 -12.17
CA LYS A 2 5.68 -7.24 -10.88
C LYS A 2 5.20 -6.25 -9.82
N ALA A 3 4.41 -6.72 -8.85
CA ALA A 3 4.04 -5.91 -7.69
C ALA A 3 4.89 -6.29 -6.48
N VAL A 4 5.39 -5.28 -5.76
CA VAL A 4 6.13 -5.42 -4.52
C VAL A 4 5.32 -4.78 -3.38
N ILE A 5 4.97 -5.56 -2.36
CA ILE A 5 4.13 -5.12 -1.24
C ILE A 5 4.94 -5.20 0.06
N PRO A 6 5.52 -4.10 0.56
CA PRO A 6 6.17 -4.07 1.85
C PRO A 6 5.16 -4.25 2.99
N ALA A 7 5.33 -5.31 3.79
CA ALA A 7 4.49 -5.68 4.92
C ALA A 7 5.29 -6.12 6.17
N ALA A 8 6.58 -5.71 6.29
CA ALA A 8 7.46 -6.12 7.37
C ALA A 8 7.35 -5.27 8.64
N GLY A 9 6.71 -4.08 8.58
CA GLY A 9 6.65 -3.10 9.67
C GLY A 9 5.98 -3.62 10.96
N LEU A 10 6.40 -3.12 12.12
CA LEU A 10 5.95 -3.61 13.43
C LEU A 10 4.52 -3.17 13.82
N GLY A 11 3.98 -2.12 13.20
CA GLY A 11 2.63 -1.64 13.48
C GLY A 11 2.44 -1.04 14.89
N THR A 12 3.46 -0.43 15.46
CA THR A 12 3.49 0.04 16.87
C THR A 12 2.39 1.04 17.21
N ARG A 13 1.94 1.85 16.25
CA ARG A 13 0.84 2.84 16.43
C ARG A 13 -0.53 2.20 16.68
N LEU A 14 -0.66 0.90 16.37
CA LEU A 14 -1.90 0.13 16.51
C LEU A 14 -1.85 -0.87 17.69
N LEU A 15 -0.82 -0.79 18.53
CA LEU A 15 -0.76 -1.59 19.75
C LEU A 15 -1.96 -1.27 20.67
N PRO A 16 -2.51 -2.26 21.41
CA PRO A 16 -2.02 -3.65 21.55
C PRO A 16 -2.49 -4.62 20.46
N ALA A 17 -3.39 -4.21 19.52
CA ALA A 17 -3.96 -5.09 18.49
C ALA A 17 -2.88 -5.77 17.64
N THR A 18 -1.81 -5.05 17.33
CA THR A 18 -0.70 -5.53 16.49
C THR A 18 0.39 -6.28 17.24
N LYS A 19 0.20 -6.60 18.54
CA LYS A 19 1.18 -7.38 19.31
C LYS A 19 1.43 -8.76 18.72
N ALA A 20 0.36 -9.44 18.29
CA ALA A 20 0.40 -10.80 17.78
C ALA A 20 -0.10 -10.93 16.31
N GLN A 21 -0.58 -9.83 15.74
CA GLN A 21 -1.13 -9.81 14.39
C GLN A 21 -0.53 -8.66 13.57
N PRO A 22 -0.17 -8.89 12.30
CA PRO A 22 0.24 -7.82 11.39
C PRO A 22 -0.82 -6.73 11.26
N LYS A 23 -0.41 -5.47 11.18
CA LYS A 23 -1.36 -4.37 10.90
C LYS A 23 -2.08 -4.57 9.56
N GLU A 24 -1.40 -5.18 8.61
CA GLU A 24 -1.89 -5.51 7.27
C GLU A 24 -3.02 -6.58 7.30
N MET A 25 -3.12 -7.33 8.41
CA MET A 25 -4.18 -8.30 8.68
C MET A 25 -5.34 -7.75 9.52
N LEU A 26 -5.28 -6.49 9.93
CA LEU A 26 -6.44 -5.86 10.58
C LEU A 26 -7.59 -5.76 9.57
N PRO A 27 -8.80 -6.22 9.95
CA PRO A 27 -9.93 -6.17 9.05
C PRO A 27 -10.40 -4.72 8.83
N VAL A 28 -10.58 -4.36 7.58
CA VAL A 28 -11.33 -3.17 7.18
C VAL A 28 -12.66 -3.67 6.68
N TYR A 29 -13.70 -3.51 7.48
CA TYR A 29 -15.01 -4.13 7.30
C TYR A 29 -14.92 -5.67 7.19
N SER A 30 -15.01 -6.26 6.00
CA SER A 30 -15.12 -7.70 5.78
C SER A 30 -13.82 -8.40 5.34
N LYS A 31 -12.75 -7.66 5.03
CA LYS A 31 -11.49 -8.19 4.51
C LYS A 31 -10.29 -7.59 5.25
N PRO A 32 -9.17 -8.30 5.40
CA PRO A 32 -7.94 -7.69 5.90
C PRO A 32 -7.40 -6.64 4.91
N THR A 33 -6.72 -5.62 5.45
CA THR A 33 -6.14 -4.51 4.68
C THR A 33 -5.34 -4.98 3.47
N ILE A 34 -4.49 -6.01 3.64
CA ILE A 34 -3.62 -6.53 2.58
C ILE A 34 -4.42 -7.11 1.40
N HIS A 35 -5.63 -7.62 1.64
CA HIS A 35 -6.49 -8.16 0.57
C HIS A 35 -6.85 -7.08 -0.45
N TYR A 36 -7.27 -5.89 0.01
CA TYR A 36 -7.60 -4.76 -0.86
C TYR A 36 -6.38 -4.29 -1.67
N VAL A 37 -5.19 -4.34 -1.08
CA VAL A 37 -3.95 -3.97 -1.76
C VAL A 37 -3.62 -4.95 -2.88
N VAL A 38 -3.79 -6.26 -2.64
CA VAL A 38 -3.63 -7.31 -3.65
C VAL A 38 -4.69 -7.19 -4.73
N GLU A 39 -5.97 -6.98 -4.37
CA GLU A 39 -7.05 -6.75 -5.35
C GLU A 39 -6.74 -5.54 -6.27
N GLU A 40 -6.18 -4.45 -5.73
CA GLU A 40 -5.79 -3.30 -6.56
C GLU A 40 -4.69 -3.65 -7.55
N ALA A 41 -3.67 -4.43 -7.15
CA ALA A 41 -2.62 -4.89 -8.05
C ALA A 41 -3.20 -5.70 -9.22
N ILE A 42 -4.09 -6.66 -8.93
CA ILE A 42 -4.77 -7.49 -9.95
C ILE A 42 -5.63 -6.63 -10.88
N ASN A 43 -6.42 -5.73 -10.32
CA ASN A 43 -7.28 -4.82 -11.09
C ASN A 43 -6.45 -3.83 -11.94
N SER A 44 -5.16 -3.66 -11.62
CA SER A 44 -4.20 -2.89 -12.43
C SER A 44 -3.50 -3.72 -13.51
N GLY A 45 -3.83 -5.02 -13.62
CA GLY A 45 -3.26 -5.95 -14.59
C GLY A 45 -1.94 -6.61 -14.14
N ILE A 46 -1.72 -6.74 -12.83
CA ILE A 46 -0.51 -7.36 -12.25
C ILE A 46 -0.93 -8.57 -11.41
N ASP A 47 -0.44 -9.75 -11.78
CA ASP A 47 -0.72 -11.05 -11.15
C ASP A 47 0.52 -11.68 -10.46
N ASP A 48 1.73 -11.25 -10.81
CA ASP A 48 2.99 -11.63 -10.14
C ASP A 48 3.27 -10.67 -8.97
N ILE A 49 3.03 -11.16 -7.75
CA ILE A 49 3.06 -10.34 -6.53
C ILE A 49 4.12 -10.88 -5.57
N LEU A 50 5.03 -9.99 -5.13
CA LEU A 50 5.97 -10.25 -4.06
C LEU A 50 5.56 -9.50 -2.79
N ILE A 51 5.27 -10.23 -1.72
CA ILE A 51 5.05 -9.64 -0.40
C ILE A 51 6.34 -9.72 0.42
N ILE A 52 6.82 -8.55 0.88
CA ILE A 52 7.98 -8.47 1.76
C ILE A 52 7.50 -8.59 3.19
N THR A 53 7.68 -9.77 3.78
CA THR A 53 7.28 -10.09 5.15
C THR A 53 8.40 -9.86 6.16
N GLY A 54 8.05 -9.91 7.44
CA GLY A 54 9.00 -9.82 8.55
C GLY A 54 8.76 -10.94 9.58
N ARG A 55 9.41 -10.80 10.73
CA ARG A 55 9.11 -11.68 11.87
C ARG A 55 7.68 -11.47 12.35
N ASN A 56 6.97 -12.57 12.67
CA ASN A 56 5.58 -12.58 13.15
C ASN A 56 4.54 -12.14 12.11
N LYS A 57 4.81 -12.35 10.80
CA LYS A 57 3.89 -12.01 9.70
C LYS A 57 3.25 -13.24 9.03
N ARG A 58 3.38 -14.43 9.64
CA ARG A 58 2.89 -15.70 9.08
C ARG A 58 1.41 -15.68 8.69
N SER A 59 0.56 -14.95 9.42
CA SER A 59 -0.87 -14.86 9.11
C SER A 59 -1.16 -14.19 7.75
N ILE A 60 -0.20 -13.44 7.16
CA ILE A 60 -0.32 -12.94 5.79
C ILE A 60 -0.14 -14.09 4.80
N GLU A 61 0.85 -14.97 5.04
CA GLU A 61 1.13 -16.15 4.24
C GLU A 61 -0.07 -17.11 4.34
N ASP A 62 -0.48 -17.47 5.57
CA ASP A 62 -1.62 -18.36 5.84
C ASP A 62 -2.94 -17.84 5.23
N TYR A 63 -3.10 -16.53 5.02
CA TYR A 63 -4.32 -15.94 4.47
C TYR A 63 -4.48 -16.21 2.96
N PHE A 64 -3.40 -16.15 2.20
CA PHE A 64 -3.43 -16.39 0.76
C PHE A 64 -3.16 -17.83 0.39
N ASP A 65 -2.56 -18.62 1.29
CA ASP A 65 -2.28 -20.02 1.07
C ASP A 65 -3.55 -20.88 1.12
N LYS A 66 -3.48 -22.05 0.49
CA LYS A 66 -4.59 -23.00 0.47
C LYS A 66 -4.78 -23.67 1.82
N SER A 67 -5.95 -23.53 2.41
CA SER A 67 -6.34 -24.19 3.65
C SER A 67 -7.14 -25.47 3.39
N TYR A 68 -6.43 -26.59 3.18
CA TYR A 68 -7.06 -27.88 2.86
C TYR A 68 -8.07 -28.34 3.93
N GLU A 69 -7.74 -28.17 5.21
CA GLU A 69 -8.61 -28.56 6.31
C GLU A 69 -9.91 -27.75 6.34
N LEU A 70 -9.81 -26.42 6.23
CA LEU A 70 -10.97 -25.52 6.20
C LEU A 70 -11.85 -25.82 5.00
N GLU A 71 -11.27 -25.96 3.79
CA GLU A 71 -12.02 -26.28 2.58
C GLU A 71 -12.77 -27.63 2.72
N PHE A 72 -12.09 -28.66 3.24
CA PHE A 72 -12.71 -29.96 3.48
C PHE A 72 -13.88 -29.87 4.47
N MET A 73 -13.72 -29.15 5.57
CA MET A 73 -14.76 -28.97 6.58
C MET A 73 -15.96 -28.20 6.02
N LEU A 74 -15.73 -27.15 5.24
CA LEU A 74 -16.79 -26.36 4.59
C LEU A 74 -17.56 -27.20 3.57
N GLN A 75 -16.85 -28.00 2.76
CA GLN A 75 -17.45 -28.90 1.79
C GLN A 75 -18.30 -29.99 2.47
N LYS A 76 -17.78 -30.63 3.52
CA LYS A 76 -18.50 -31.64 4.30
C LYS A 76 -19.73 -31.07 4.97
N ALA A 77 -19.71 -29.79 5.38
CA ALA A 77 -20.83 -29.10 6.02
C ALA A 77 -21.85 -28.53 5.00
N GLY A 78 -21.65 -28.68 3.68
CA GLY A 78 -22.48 -28.07 2.65
C GLY A 78 -22.47 -26.55 2.60
N LYS A 79 -21.40 -25.91 3.12
CA LYS A 79 -21.24 -24.44 3.19
C LYS A 79 -20.61 -23.89 1.93
N ASP A 80 -21.22 -24.11 0.77
CA ASP A 80 -20.65 -23.79 -0.55
C ASP A 80 -20.33 -22.33 -0.75
N ARG A 81 -21.12 -21.40 -0.18
CA ARG A 81 -20.85 -19.94 -0.26
C ARG A 81 -19.50 -19.61 0.37
N TYR A 82 -19.23 -20.11 1.58
CA TYR A 82 -17.96 -19.87 2.28
C TYR A 82 -16.79 -20.58 1.60
N LEU A 83 -17.01 -21.79 1.09
CA LEU A 83 -15.99 -22.53 0.33
C LEU A 83 -15.55 -21.76 -0.91
N LYS A 84 -16.49 -21.18 -1.66
CA LYS A 84 -16.19 -20.33 -2.82
C LYS A 84 -15.40 -19.07 -2.42
N GLN A 85 -15.74 -18.45 -1.28
CA GLN A 85 -15.00 -17.29 -0.78
C GLN A 85 -13.55 -17.64 -0.44
N VAL A 86 -13.31 -18.75 0.28
CA VAL A 86 -11.96 -19.19 0.65
C VAL A 86 -11.12 -19.51 -0.61
N ARG A 87 -11.67 -20.27 -1.56
CA ARG A 87 -10.98 -20.60 -2.81
C ARG A 87 -10.66 -19.36 -3.65
N LYS A 88 -11.57 -18.39 -3.71
CA LYS A 88 -11.33 -17.14 -4.43
C LYS A 88 -10.12 -16.37 -3.87
N ILE A 89 -9.86 -16.46 -2.56
CA ILE A 89 -8.68 -15.80 -1.95
C ILE A 89 -7.41 -16.52 -2.38
N THR A 90 -7.39 -17.85 -2.32
CA THR A 90 -6.25 -18.68 -2.72
C THR A 90 -5.88 -18.51 -4.21
N ASP A 91 -6.91 -18.40 -5.06
CA ASP A 91 -6.74 -18.31 -6.52
C ASP A 91 -6.60 -16.84 -7.01
N LEU A 92 -6.36 -15.87 -6.08
CA LEU A 92 -6.43 -14.46 -6.41
C LEU A 92 -5.26 -14.00 -7.26
N ALA A 93 -4.04 -14.43 -6.94
CA ALA A 93 -2.80 -14.11 -7.65
C ALA A 93 -1.69 -15.12 -7.36
N ASP A 94 -0.62 -15.09 -8.17
CA ASP A 94 0.64 -15.79 -7.86
C ASP A 94 1.45 -14.95 -6.86
N ILE A 95 1.47 -15.37 -5.59
CA ILE A 95 2.09 -14.63 -4.51
C ILE A 95 3.37 -15.32 -4.03
N CYS A 96 4.48 -14.60 -4.13
CA CYS A 96 5.76 -14.98 -3.54
C CYS A 96 6.04 -14.19 -2.26
N TYR A 97 6.86 -14.74 -1.39
CA TYR A 97 7.24 -14.10 -0.13
C TYR A 97 8.75 -13.99 0.00
N VAL A 98 9.23 -12.80 0.41
CA VAL A 98 10.61 -12.59 0.83
C VAL A 98 10.63 -11.97 2.21
N ARG A 99 11.65 -12.31 3.01
CA ARG A 99 11.74 -11.81 4.37
C ARG A 99 12.76 -10.67 4.48
N GLN A 100 12.30 -9.51 4.92
CA GLN A 100 13.18 -8.46 5.43
C GLN A 100 13.76 -8.92 6.78
N LYS A 101 15.08 -9.16 6.84
CA LYS A 101 15.75 -9.68 8.05
C LYS A 101 15.94 -8.59 9.12
N ASN A 102 16.26 -7.38 8.70
CA ASN A 102 16.50 -6.22 9.55
C ASN A 102 15.58 -5.09 9.16
N LEU A 103 14.91 -4.49 10.12
CA LEU A 103 13.97 -3.39 9.87
C LEU A 103 14.72 -2.06 9.77
N LYS A 104 15.31 -1.78 8.61
CA LYS A 104 16.10 -0.58 8.35
C LYS A 104 15.37 0.47 7.52
N GLY A 105 14.05 0.39 7.42
CA GLY A 105 13.21 1.35 6.71
C GLY A 105 12.57 0.78 5.43
N LEU A 106 11.80 1.63 4.74
CA LEU A 106 11.06 1.25 3.54
C LEU A 106 11.99 0.98 2.36
N GLY A 107 13.04 1.79 2.18
CA GLY A 107 14.04 1.56 1.13
C GLY A 107 14.71 0.19 1.27
N ASP A 108 15.16 -0.17 2.47
CA ASP A 108 15.75 -1.49 2.75
C ASP A 108 14.75 -2.64 2.53
N ALA A 109 13.47 -2.43 2.85
CA ALA A 109 12.44 -3.41 2.55
C ALA A 109 12.37 -3.66 1.03
N ILE A 110 12.26 -2.61 0.22
CA ILE A 110 12.17 -2.70 -1.24
C ILE A 110 13.43 -3.32 -1.83
N LEU A 111 14.62 -3.02 -1.30
CA LEU A 111 15.88 -3.64 -1.72
C LEU A 111 15.84 -5.18 -1.62
N SER A 112 15.07 -5.72 -0.68
CA SER A 112 14.88 -7.18 -0.58
C SER A 112 14.18 -7.80 -1.80
N ALA A 113 13.53 -7.01 -2.64
CA ALA A 113 12.84 -7.45 -3.85
C ALA A 113 13.73 -7.48 -5.10
N GLU A 114 14.94 -6.91 -5.07
CA GLU A 114 15.82 -6.71 -6.23
C GLU A 114 15.98 -7.96 -7.09
N ARG A 115 16.27 -9.11 -6.45
CA ARG A 115 16.45 -10.38 -7.16
C ARG A 115 15.18 -10.91 -7.82
N HIS A 116 14.01 -10.66 -7.22
CA HIS A 116 12.72 -11.07 -7.77
C HIS A 116 12.32 -10.19 -8.93
N VAL A 117 12.60 -8.89 -8.82
CA VAL A 117 12.31 -7.90 -9.87
C VAL A 117 13.17 -8.12 -11.12
N ASP A 118 14.43 -8.55 -10.95
CA ASP A 118 15.34 -8.99 -12.02
C ASP A 118 15.54 -7.94 -13.13
N GLY A 119 15.77 -6.69 -12.73
CA GLY A 119 16.05 -5.59 -13.65
C GLY A 119 14.84 -5.03 -14.40
N GLU A 120 13.64 -5.56 -14.21
CA GLU A 120 12.41 -5.03 -14.82
C GLU A 120 11.86 -3.82 -14.07
N PRO A 121 11.04 -2.98 -14.73
CA PRO A 121 10.19 -2.03 -13.99
C PRO A 121 9.17 -2.76 -13.13
N PHE A 122 8.92 -2.22 -11.94
CA PHE A 122 8.02 -2.83 -10.95
C PHE A 122 7.13 -1.80 -10.27
N THR A 123 6.05 -2.28 -9.68
CA THR A 123 5.15 -1.44 -8.89
C THR A 123 5.39 -1.67 -7.39
N VAL A 124 5.17 -0.64 -6.58
CA VAL A 124 5.18 -0.74 -5.12
C VAL A 124 3.83 -0.33 -4.58
N PHE A 125 3.28 -1.16 -3.70
CA PHE A 125 2.04 -0.92 -2.97
C PHE A 125 2.32 -0.97 -1.47
N LEU A 126 2.16 0.12 -0.74
CA LEU A 126 2.25 0.05 0.71
C LEU A 126 1.12 -0.82 1.27
N GLY A 127 1.47 -1.85 2.04
CA GLY A 127 0.55 -2.88 2.52
C GLY A 127 -0.50 -2.41 3.55
N ASP A 128 -0.36 -1.19 4.06
CA ASP A 128 -1.25 -0.55 5.04
C ASP A 128 -2.05 0.64 4.48
N SER A 129 -2.01 0.85 3.16
CA SER A 129 -2.75 1.91 2.48
C SER A 129 -3.68 1.32 1.43
N ILE A 130 -4.97 1.61 1.53
CA ILE A 130 -5.99 1.20 0.57
C ILE A 130 -6.34 2.41 -0.29
N THR A 131 -6.43 2.22 -1.60
CA THR A 131 -6.97 3.23 -2.52
C THR A 131 -8.32 2.78 -3.08
N ARG A 132 -9.23 3.72 -3.29
CA ARG A 132 -10.55 3.44 -3.87
C ARG A 132 -10.91 4.51 -4.89
N SER A 133 -11.12 4.09 -6.11
CA SER A 133 -11.48 4.92 -7.26
C SER A 133 -12.10 4.05 -8.36
N GLU A 134 -12.66 4.67 -9.36
CA GLU A 134 -13.19 3.99 -10.54
C GLU A 134 -12.06 3.31 -11.35
N VAL A 135 -10.95 4.02 -11.55
CA VAL A 135 -9.72 3.46 -12.14
C VAL A 135 -8.73 3.20 -11.00
N PRO A 136 -8.13 2.00 -10.87
CA PRO A 136 -7.14 1.74 -9.84
C PRO A 136 -5.98 2.73 -9.87
N CYS A 137 -5.52 3.19 -8.70
CA CYS A 137 -4.44 4.17 -8.61
C CYS A 137 -3.16 3.71 -9.31
N ALA A 138 -2.77 2.44 -9.13
CA ALA A 138 -1.59 1.88 -9.78
C ALA A 138 -1.75 1.81 -11.30
N LYS A 139 -2.97 1.60 -11.82
CA LYS A 139 -3.22 1.61 -13.27
C LYS A 139 -2.94 2.97 -13.90
N GLU A 140 -3.36 4.07 -13.25
CA GLU A 140 -3.04 5.42 -13.71
C GLU A 140 -1.51 5.66 -13.78
N LEU A 141 -0.77 5.17 -12.78
CA LEU A 141 0.69 5.26 -12.77
C LEU A 141 1.33 4.44 -13.90
N ILE A 142 0.84 3.22 -14.14
CA ILE A 142 1.32 2.35 -15.21
C ILE A 142 1.12 3.01 -16.57
N ASP A 143 0.00 3.66 -16.79
CA ASP A 143 -0.30 4.33 -18.06
C ASP A 143 0.67 5.51 -18.31
N VAL A 144 0.97 6.31 -17.28
CA VAL A 144 1.99 7.37 -17.34
C VAL A 144 3.39 6.78 -17.54
N PHE A 145 3.75 5.73 -16.80
CA PHE A 145 5.02 5.03 -16.98
C PHE A 145 5.18 4.51 -18.41
N ASN A 146 4.13 3.92 -18.98
CA ASN A 146 4.18 3.39 -20.35
C ASN A 146 4.45 4.49 -21.39
N LYS A 147 3.98 5.71 -21.13
CA LYS A 147 4.19 6.88 -22.00
C LYS A 147 5.60 7.47 -21.87
N TYR A 148 6.08 7.64 -20.65
CA TYR A 148 7.33 8.37 -20.36
C TYR A 148 8.54 7.46 -20.10
N LYS A 149 8.32 6.18 -19.75
CA LYS A 149 9.35 5.19 -19.38
C LYS A 149 10.24 5.66 -18.22
N LYS A 150 9.67 6.42 -17.30
CA LYS A 150 10.32 6.96 -16.10
C LYS A 150 9.52 6.60 -14.86
N SER A 151 10.20 6.50 -13.73
CA SER A 151 9.56 6.25 -12.45
C SER A 151 8.42 7.23 -12.18
N THR A 152 7.31 6.72 -11.64
CA THR A 152 6.07 7.48 -11.44
C THR A 152 5.53 7.20 -10.04
N ILE A 153 5.08 8.22 -9.34
CA ILE A 153 4.52 8.11 -7.99
C ILE A 153 3.12 8.71 -7.92
N SER A 154 2.28 8.14 -7.09
CA SER A 154 0.98 8.72 -6.79
C SER A 154 1.10 9.79 -5.72
N ILE A 155 0.50 10.96 -5.96
CA ILE A 155 0.48 12.10 -5.05
C ILE A 155 -0.95 12.58 -4.81
N ARG A 156 -1.20 13.22 -3.66
CA ARG A 156 -2.48 13.86 -3.36
C ARG A 156 -2.29 15.12 -2.52
N GLU A 157 -3.25 16.01 -2.52
CA GLU A 157 -3.27 17.12 -1.56
C GLU A 157 -3.62 16.63 -0.15
N VAL A 158 -2.91 17.18 0.83
CA VAL A 158 -3.19 16.98 2.25
C VAL A 158 -3.26 18.34 2.98
N PRO A 159 -3.96 18.44 4.11
CA PRO A 159 -3.90 19.64 4.95
C PRO A 159 -2.46 19.93 5.38
N LYS A 160 -2.08 21.22 5.44
CA LYS A 160 -0.71 21.65 5.77
C LYS A 160 -0.19 21.10 7.10
N ASP A 161 -1.06 20.97 8.10
CA ASP A 161 -0.72 20.39 9.41
C ASP A 161 -0.43 18.89 9.35
N LYS A 162 -0.85 18.21 8.28
CA LYS A 162 -0.60 16.77 8.04
C LYS A 162 0.67 16.47 7.24
N THR A 163 1.33 17.47 6.67
CA THR A 163 2.54 17.25 5.85
C THR A 163 3.66 16.54 6.60
N CYS A 164 3.76 16.73 7.91
CA CYS A 164 4.77 16.07 8.76
C CYS A 164 4.58 14.54 8.90
N SER A 165 3.53 13.97 8.31
CA SER A 165 3.27 12.52 8.34
C SER A 165 3.65 11.81 7.05
N TYR A 166 3.99 12.53 5.97
CA TYR A 166 4.17 12.00 4.63
C TYR A 166 5.48 12.48 3.99
N GLY A 167 5.94 11.73 2.98
CA GLY A 167 6.86 12.28 1.99
C GLY A 167 6.14 13.37 1.19
N ILE A 168 6.70 14.57 1.13
CA ILE A 168 6.14 15.73 0.43
C ILE A 168 6.95 16.03 -0.81
N VAL A 169 6.27 16.34 -1.91
CA VAL A 169 6.92 16.63 -3.18
C VAL A 169 7.00 18.12 -3.45
N ASP A 170 8.14 18.58 -3.99
CA ASP A 170 8.23 19.79 -4.79
C ASP A 170 8.01 19.40 -6.25
N SER A 171 7.13 20.08 -6.97
CA SER A 171 6.71 19.65 -8.30
C SER A 171 6.22 20.80 -9.18
N THR A 172 6.34 20.58 -10.47
CA THR A 172 5.78 21.47 -11.50
C THR A 172 4.66 20.74 -12.23
N ASN A 173 3.47 21.33 -12.30
CA ASN A 173 2.36 20.76 -13.06
C ASN A 173 2.70 20.79 -14.56
N ILE A 174 2.50 19.66 -15.25
CA ILE A 174 2.72 19.55 -16.70
C ILE A 174 1.40 19.69 -17.43
N ASP A 175 0.41 18.86 -17.04
CA ASP A 175 -0.91 18.83 -17.68
C ASP A 175 -1.90 18.08 -16.78
N GLY A 176 -3.04 18.71 -16.46
CA GLY A 176 -4.11 18.09 -15.66
C GLY A 176 -3.61 17.55 -14.32
N ASN A 177 -3.58 16.23 -14.18
CA ASN A 177 -3.15 15.53 -12.96
C ASN A 177 -1.67 15.06 -13.01
N LEU A 178 -0.92 15.41 -14.06
CA LEU A 178 0.47 15.02 -14.26
C LEU A 178 1.42 16.11 -13.80
N TYR A 179 2.41 15.73 -13.01
CA TYR A 179 3.43 16.61 -12.43
C TYR A 179 4.83 16.07 -12.73
N LYS A 180 5.79 16.97 -12.96
CA LYS A 180 7.22 16.66 -12.89
C LYS A 180 7.66 16.90 -11.44
N ILE A 181 8.28 15.91 -10.83
CA ILE A 181 8.81 16.02 -9.48
C ILE A 181 10.20 16.65 -9.56
N ASN A 182 10.40 17.73 -8.80
CA ASN A 182 11.66 18.45 -8.72
C ASN A 182 12.48 18.00 -7.51
N ASP A 183 11.80 17.75 -6.37
CA ASP A 183 12.44 17.31 -5.13
C ASP A 183 11.44 16.58 -4.21
N LEU A 184 11.96 15.83 -3.25
CA LEU A 184 11.20 15.04 -2.27
C LEU A 184 11.77 15.25 -0.86
N VAL A 185 10.89 15.45 0.11
CA VAL A 185 11.29 15.61 1.52
C VAL A 185 10.47 14.68 2.41
N GLU A 186 11.14 13.77 3.12
CA GLU A 186 10.47 12.83 4.04
C GLU A 186 10.06 13.55 5.32
N LYS A 187 8.75 13.54 5.61
CA LYS A 187 8.14 14.06 6.85
C LYS A 187 8.68 15.43 7.30
N PRO A 188 8.65 16.45 6.45
CA PRO A 188 9.14 17.77 6.79
C PRO A 188 8.32 18.38 7.93
N LYS A 189 8.91 19.33 8.68
CA LYS A 189 8.10 20.20 9.54
C LYS A 189 7.10 20.98 8.66
N ALA A 190 5.89 21.19 9.14
CA ALA A 190 4.84 21.87 8.36
C ALA A 190 5.26 23.24 7.80
N SER A 191 6.17 23.97 8.52
CA SER A 191 6.73 25.24 8.07
C SER A 191 7.83 25.11 7.00
N GLN A 192 8.35 23.91 6.77
CA GLN A 192 9.43 23.59 5.82
C GLN A 192 8.97 22.72 4.66
N ALA A 193 7.69 22.30 4.66
CA ALA A 193 7.12 21.52 3.58
C ALA A 193 7.12 22.35 2.28
N PRO A 194 7.70 21.82 1.17
CA PRO A 194 7.79 22.56 -0.09
C PRO A 194 6.43 22.78 -0.75
N SER A 195 5.47 21.91 -0.44
CA SER A 195 4.08 21.97 -0.91
C SER A 195 3.14 21.28 0.07
N ASN A 196 1.89 21.07 -0.33
CA ASN A 196 0.94 20.18 0.35
C ASN A 196 0.62 18.92 -0.45
N LEU A 197 1.45 18.58 -1.44
CA LEU A 197 1.32 17.35 -2.22
C LEU A 197 2.09 16.22 -1.55
N ALA A 198 1.38 15.24 -1.04
CA ALA A 198 1.91 14.09 -0.31
C ALA A 198 1.91 12.82 -1.18
N ILE A 199 2.91 11.98 -1.01
CA ILE A 199 2.98 10.65 -1.63
C ILE A 199 1.92 9.75 -0.99
N THR A 200 1.20 8.97 -1.83
CA THR A 200 0.06 8.14 -1.36
C THR A 200 0.38 6.66 -1.17
N GLY A 201 1.64 6.25 -1.43
CA GLY A 201 2.06 4.85 -1.25
C GLY A 201 1.81 3.93 -2.43
N ARG A 202 1.69 4.49 -3.64
CA ARG A 202 1.72 3.76 -4.91
C ARG A 202 2.82 4.32 -5.78
N TYR A 203 3.61 3.40 -6.39
CA TYR A 203 4.78 3.75 -7.19
C TYR A 203 4.89 2.78 -8.38
N VAL A 204 5.36 3.27 -9.50
CA VAL A 204 5.93 2.48 -10.59
C VAL A 204 7.38 2.89 -10.72
N LEU A 205 8.30 1.99 -10.50
CA LEU A 205 9.72 2.29 -10.36
C LEU A 205 10.53 1.56 -11.43
N THR A 206 11.56 2.22 -11.92
CA THR A 206 12.59 1.64 -12.77
C THR A 206 13.64 0.92 -11.91
N ALA A 207 14.33 -0.06 -12.47
CA ALA A 207 15.27 -0.91 -11.72
C ALA A 207 16.47 -0.14 -11.14
N ASP A 208 16.86 0.99 -11.73
CA ASP A 208 17.90 1.88 -11.20
C ASP A 208 17.57 2.46 -9.81
N THR A 209 16.31 2.38 -9.39
CA THR A 209 15.91 2.70 -8.01
C THR A 209 16.67 1.86 -6.98
N PHE A 210 17.02 0.60 -7.27
CA PHE A 210 17.81 -0.23 -6.35
C PHE A 210 19.20 0.33 -6.12
N ASP A 211 19.86 0.83 -7.18
CA ASP A 211 21.17 1.50 -7.05
C ASP A 211 21.06 2.77 -6.21
N LYS A 212 19.98 3.55 -6.39
CA LYS A 212 19.73 4.76 -5.59
C LYS A 212 19.48 4.43 -4.12
N ILE A 213 18.75 3.35 -3.82
CA ILE A 213 18.56 2.87 -2.45
C ILE A 213 19.90 2.46 -1.83
N ASN A 214 20.74 1.72 -2.55
CA ASN A 214 22.06 1.31 -2.07
C ASN A 214 22.99 2.49 -1.76
N GLN A 215 22.82 3.62 -2.46
CA GLN A 215 23.57 4.87 -2.25
C GLN A 215 22.93 5.80 -1.22
N THR A 216 21.82 5.39 -0.58
CA THR A 216 21.09 6.23 0.37
C THR A 216 21.50 5.90 1.79
N GLU A 217 22.06 6.90 2.47
CA GLU A 217 22.39 6.81 3.88
C GLU A 217 21.10 6.83 4.74
N PRO A 218 21.12 6.24 5.94
CA PRO A 218 20.00 6.34 6.87
C PRO A 218 19.64 7.80 7.18
N GLY A 219 18.38 8.16 6.91
CA GLY A 219 17.84 9.50 7.11
C GLY A 219 16.94 9.59 8.33
N PHE A 220 15.67 9.99 8.14
CA PHE A 220 14.69 10.17 9.21
C PHE A 220 14.56 8.89 10.07
N ASN A 221 14.67 9.04 11.39
CA ASN A 221 14.70 7.94 12.38
C ASN A 221 15.82 6.91 12.21
N GLY A 222 16.88 7.20 11.47
CA GLY A 222 17.95 6.23 11.18
C GLY A 222 17.57 5.13 10.20
N GLU A 223 16.53 5.35 9.40
CA GLU A 223 16.01 4.42 8.41
C GLU A 223 16.45 4.83 6.98
N VAL A 224 16.67 3.84 6.12
CA VAL A 224 16.84 4.07 4.67
C VAL A 224 15.46 4.37 4.08
N GLN A 225 15.23 5.65 3.79
CA GLN A 225 13.95 6.12 3.28
C GLN A 225 13.87 5.93 1.76
N LEU A 226 12.73 5.42 1.28
CA LEU A 226 12.48 5.36 -0.16
C LEU A 226 12.41 6.76 -0.77
N THR A 227 11.81 7.71 -0.06
CA THR A 227 11.70 9.12 -0.47
C THR A 227 13.07 9.72 -0.78
N ASP A 228 14.08 9.48 0.08
CA ASP A 228 15.45 9.97 -0.11
C ASP A 228 16.18 9.27 -1.28
N ALA A 229 15.82 8.03 -1.58
CA ALA A 229 16.35 7.33 -2.75
C ALA A 229 15.74 7.86 -4.06
N LEU A 230 14.42 8.10 -4.05
CA LEU A 230 13.69 8.61 -5.22
C LEU A 230 14.12 10.03 -5.61
N SER A 231 14.53 10.89 -4.64
CA SER A 231 15.06 12.22 -4.94
C SER A 231 16.38 12.20 -5.73
N LYS A 232 17.05 11.04 -5.79
CA LYS A 232 18.30 10.84 -6.57
C LYS A 232 18.07 10.33 -7.99
N LEU A 233 16.80 10.08 -8.37
CA LEU A 233 16.48 9.71 -9.75
C LEU A 233 16.60 10.93 -10.67
N ASP A 234 17.05 10.72 -11.90
CA ASP A 234 17.23 11.82 -12.86
C ASP A 234 15.89 12.45 -13.27
N GLU A 235 14.85 11.64 -13.39
CA GLU A 235 13.49 12.06 -13.70
C GLU A 235 12.47 11.23 -12.95
N LEU A 236 11.49 11.92 -12.36
CA LEU A 236 10.38 11.32 -11.61
C LEU A 236 9.09 12.07 -11.93
N TYR A 237 8.03 11.34 -12.19
CA TYR A 237 6.71 11.92 -12.44
C TYR A 237 5.76 11.65 -11.27
N GLY A 238 4.89 12.60 -11.00
CA GLY A 238 3.79 12.48 -10.04
C GLY A 238 2.45 12.46 -10.76
N VAL A 239 1.56 11.55 -10.36
CA VAL A 239 0.16 11.56 -10.78
C VAL A 239 -0.71 11.92 -9.60
N LYS A 240 -1.45 13.02 -9.72
CA LYS A 240 -2.38 13.47 -8.67
C LYS A 240 -3.60 12.56 -8.68
N PHE A 241 -3.66 11.69 -7.69
CA PHE A 241 -4.78 10.78 -7.49
C PHE A 241 -5.99 11.49 -6.90
N THR A 242 -7.16 11.27 -7.49
CA THR A 242 -8.42 11.94 -7.11
C THR A 242 -9.36 11.04 -6.31
N GLY A 243 -9.05 9.75 -6.17
CA GLY A 243 -9.81 8.80 -5.37
C GLY A 243 -9.57 8.92 -3.86
N ASN A 244 -10.24 8.07 -3.10
CA ASN A 244 -10.07 7.99 -1.66
C ASN A 244 -8.84 7.15 -1.29
N VAL A 245 -8.09 7.62 -0.28
CA VAL A 245 -6.94 6.91 0.28
C VAL A 245 -7.18 6.70 1.77
N PHE A 246 -7.14 5.44 2.20
CA PHE A 246 -7.36 4.99 3.56
C PHE A 246 -6.05 4.44 4.12
N ASN A 247 -5.42 5.17 5.05
CA ASN A 247 -4.18 4.76 5.68
C ASN A 247 -4.46 4.10 7.03
N ILE A 248 -4.14 2.82 7.14
CA ILE A 248 -4.35 2.05 8.37
C ILE A 248 -3.14 2.25 9.31
N GLU A 249 -2.87 3.51 9.66
CA GLU A 249 -1.71 3.90 10.46
C GLU A 249 -1.99 4.02 11.96
N ASN A 250 -3.23 4.34 12.32
CA ASN A 250 -3.67 4.54 13.69
C ASN A 250 -5.14 4.12 13.87
N ARG A 251 -5.58 4.07 15.13
CA ARG A 251 -6.89 3.53 15.51
C ARG A 251 -8.06 4.29 14.89
N ILE A 252 -7.97 5.62 14.82
CA ILE A 252 -9.08 6.43 14.30
C ILE A 252 -9.20 6.32 12.78
N GLU A 253 -8.09 6.32 12.06
CA GLU A 253 -8.11 6.15 10.61
C GLU A 253 -8.54 4.73 10.21
N TRP A 254 -8.13 3.71 10.97
CA TRP A 254 -8.64 2.34 10.80
C TRP A 254 -10.16 2.26 11.00
N LEU A 255 -10.69 2.87 12.08
CA LEU A 255 -12.13 2.85 12.36
C LEU A 255 -12.92 3.59 11.27
N LYS A 256 -12.47 4.79 10.86
CA LYS A 256 -13.10 5.55 9.76
C LYS A 256 -13.12 4.73 8.48
N SER A 257 -12.00 4.10 8.11
CA SER A 257 -11.92 3.23 6.94
C SER A 257 -12.94 2.10 7.01
N SER A 258 -13.07 1.43 8.16
CA SER A 258 -14.06 0.36 8.33
C SER A 258 -15.51 0.85 8.20
N ILE A 259 -15.81 2.05 8.70
CA ILE A 259 -17.13 2.66 8.55
C ILE A 259 -17.39 3.00 7.08
N ASP A 260 -16.44 3.64 6.40
CA ASP A 260 -16.59 4.01 4.98
C ASP A 260 -16.84 2.79 4.08
N PHE A 261 -16.15 1.66 4.35
CA PHE A 261 -16.39 0.42 3.61
C PHE A 261 -17.72 -0.25 3.98
N ALA A 262 -18.15 -0.16 5.24
CA ALA A 262 -19.45 -0.69 5.67
C ALA A 262 -20.63 0.12 5.08
N MET A 263 -20.44 1.42 4.83
CA MET A 263 -21.43 2.27 4.20
C MET A 263 -21.69 1.95 2.72
N ASP A 264 -20.79 1.20 2.06
CA ASP A 264 -20.98 0.73 0.70
C ASP A 264 -21.84 -0.57 0.64
N ASP A 265 -22.07 -1.22 1.78
CA ASP A 265 -22.87 -2.44 1.87
C ASP A 265 -24.34 -2.11 2.12
N ASP A 266 -25.18 -2.32 1.10
CA ASP A 266 -26.61 -2.00 1.16
C ASP A 266 -27.36 -2.78 2.25
N GLU A 267 -26.89 -3.98 2.63
CA GLU A 267 -27.50 -4.82 3.67
C GLU A 267 -27.36 -4.18 5.06
N PHE A 268 -26.22 -3.50 5.33
CA PHE A 268 -25.90 -3.00 6.68
C PHE A 268 -25.92 -1.49 6.81
N ARG A 269 -25.99 -0.75 5.71
CA ARG A 269 -25.89 0.72 5.68
C ARG A 269 -26.90 1.38 6.61
N ASP A 270 -28.17 1.04 6.49
CA ASP A 270 -29.25 1.71 7.23
C ASP A 270 -29.15 1.41 8.72
N ASP A 271 -28.83 0.18 9.11
CA ASP A 271 -28.60 -0.21 10.50
C ASP A 271 -27.41 0.55 11.09
N LEU A 272 -26.31 0.66 10.34
CA LEU A 272 -25.12 1.42 10.76
C LEU A 272 -25.42 2.90 10.94
N ILE A 273 -26.17 3.53 10.01
CA ILE A 273 -26.60 4.93 10.13
C ILE A 273 -27.49 5.11 11.37
N GLY A 274 -28.46 4.21 11.58
CA GLY A 274 -29.32 4.23 12.76
C GLY A 274 -28.54 4.16 14.06
N TYR A 275 -27.58 3.25 14.12
CA TYR A 275 -26.68 3.09 15.28
C TYR A 275 -25.84 4.35 15.53
N MET A 276 -25.19 4.90 14.49
CA MET A 276 -24.40 6.13 14.64
C MET A 276 -25.23 7.33 15.11
N LYS A 277 -26.45 7.48 14.62
CA LYS A 277 -27.37 8.54 15.08
C LYS A 277 -27.77 8.42 16.55
N SER A 278 -27.70 7.23 17.13
CA SER A 278 -28.04 7.03 18.55
C SER A 278 -27.02 7.65 19.53
N PHE A 279 -25.86 8.07 19.05
CA PHE A 279 -24.81 8.75 19.84
C PHE A 279 -24.86 10.29 19.73
N LEU A 280 -25.69 10.84 18.83
CA LEU A 280 -25.83 12.29 18.57
C LEU A 280 -27.06 12.84 19.27
#